data_a2772735f1767c72bf09fa65b18dc3f8
#
_entry.id   a2772735f1767c72bf09fa65b18dc3f8
#
_cell.length_a   1.000
_cell.length_b   1.000
_cell.length_c   1.000
_cell.angle_alpha   90.00
_cell.angle_beta   90.00
_cell.angle_gamma   90.00
#
_symmetry.space_group_name_H-M   'P 1'
#
loop_
_entity.id
_entity.type
_entity.pdbx_description
1 polymer ?
#
loop_
_entity_poly.entity_id
_entity_poly.type
_entity_poly.pdbx_seq_one_letter_code
_entity_poly.pdbx_strand_id
1 'polypeptide(L)'
;MRFLSTLALLAIATDRVVALETTELFHFSTSVAIENTALRPDGSLLLSTFDQGRLYTLNPSVPNAEAELVAALPGATALCGIAAIDTNKFAIIGGVRGNYSYTNETIYTVDFGTNPTNPTIEVVSRIPDAIMLNGLAALPAYPHVVMAGDARLGAVFRVDTDTGIAEIAFKDPLLTAPSNASTPIGVNGLKMAGGYMYFTNTAREIFARVPIDGFGRKTGEIEVIAALNNAELYNWDDFVVLEDLNVAYLAQPDNAVAQVSLDGVQNIIVGGGDDHTTLAGVFEIGRVDDLSA
;
A
#
# COMPACT_ATOMS: atom_id res chain seq x y z
N MET A 1 -0.98 58.13 -37.28
CA MET A 1 -1.69 57.18 -36.44
C MET A 1 -1.24 55.77 -36.81
N ARG A 2 -0.30 55.20 -36.05
CA ARG A 2 0.22 53.85 -36.28
C ARG A 2 -0.38 52.93 -35.23
N PHE A 3 -1.21 51.96 -35.66
CA PHE A 3 -1.69 50.90 -34.81
C PHE A 3 -0.60 49.83 -34.64
N LEU A 4 -0.07 49.64 -33.43
CA LEU A 4 0.72 48.46 -33.06
C LEU A 4 -0.26 47.38 -32.64
N SER A 5 -0.35 46.30 -33.43
CA SER A 5 -1.04 45.09 -33.04
C SER A 5 -0.06 44.23 -32.23
N THR A 6 -0.32 44.07 -30.93
CA THR A 6 0.40 43.18 -30.04
C THR A 6 -0.12 41.75 -30.30
N LEU A 7 0.72 40.92 -30.90
CA LEU A 7 0.45 39.49 -31.07
C LEU A 7 0.81 38.79 -29.73
N ALA A 8 -0.20 38.38 -28.97
CA ALA A 8 0.00 37.53 -27.80
C ALA A 8 0.22 36.09 -28.28
N LEU A 9 1.45 35.58 -28.13
CA LEU A 9 1.76 34.20 -28.39
C LEU A 9 1.32 33.37 -27.16
N LEU A 10 0.20 32.66 -27.29
CA LEU A 10 -0.25 31.71 -26.29
C LEU A 10 0.59 30.42 -26.45
N ALA A 11 1.61 30.25 -25.62
CA ALA A 11 2.35 28.99 -25.54
C ALA A 11 1.46 27.97 -24.82
N ILE A 12 0.83 27.07 -25.57
CA ILE A 12 0.19 25.88 -25.02
C ILE A 12 1.33 24.91 -24.68
N ALA A 13 1.72 24.84 -23.43
CA ALA A 13 2.55 23.76 -22.94
C ALA A 13 1.70 22.47 -22.99
N THR A 14 1.88 21.65 -24.00
CA THR A 14 1.39 20.29 -24.00
C THR A 14 2.34 19.50 -23.14
N ASP A 15 2.00 19.30 -21.88
CA ASP A 15 2.63 18.29 -21.04
C ASP A 15 2.41 16.94 -21.72
N ARG A 16 3.42 16.46 -22.41
CA ARG A 16 3.43 15.07 -22.86
C ARG A 16 3.68 14.23 -21.62
N VAL A 17 2.67 13.54 -21.15
CA VAL A 17 2.85 12.41 -20.24
C VAL A 17 3.70 11.39 -21.01
N VAL A 18 4.97 11.29 -20.66
CA VAL A 18 5.84 10.24 -21.17
C VAL A 18 5.48 9.00 -20.33
N ALA A 19 4.83 8.02 -20.95
CA ALA A 19 4.62 6.74 -20.32
C ALA A 19 5.98 6.16 -19.91
N LEU A 20 6.12 5.76 -18.66
CA LEU A 20 7.34 5.13 -18.17
C LEU A 20 7.44 3.72 -18.78
N GLU A 21 8.64 3.37 -19.23
CA GLU A 21 8.92 1.98 -19.59
C GLU A 21 8.90 1.13 -18.33
N THR A 22 8.22 -0.01 -18.40
CA THR A 22 8.15 -0.98 -17.32
C THR A 22 8.88 -2.25 -17.70
N THR A 23 9.47 -2.92 -16.71
CA THR A 23 10.11 -4.22 -16.90
C THR A 23 9.48 -5.22 -15.94
N GLU A 24 8.97 -6.34 -16.47
CA GLU A 24 8.56 -7.46 -15.65
C GLU A 24 9.79 -8.13 -15.05
N LEU A 25 9.87 -8.18 -13.73
CA LEU A 25 11.00 -8.78 -13.02
C LEU A 25 10.79 -10.28 -12.82
N PHE A 26 9.55 -10.68 -12.59
CA PHE A 26 9.19 -12.06 -12.26
C PHE A 26 7.71 -12.31 -12.50
N HIS A 27 7.38 -13.54 -12.82
CA HIS A 27 6.03 -14.05 -12.99
C HIS A 27 5.90 -15.43 -12.35
N PHE A 28 4.91 -15.62 -11.46
CA PHE A 28 4.63 -16.93 -10.90
C PHE A 28 4.07 -17.87 -11.99
N SER A 29 4.58 -19.10 -12.06
CA SER A 29 4.08 -20.12 -13.00
C SER A 29 2.64 -20.60 -12.72
N THR A 30 2.12 -20.28 -11.54
CA THR A 30 0.74 -20.50 -11.10
C THR A 30 0.12 -19.19 -10.68
N SER A 31 -1.21 -19.09 -10.65
CA SER A 31 -1.89 -17.88 -10.21
C SER A 31 -1.66 -17.63 -8.72
N VAL A 32 -0.73 -16.72 -8.41
CA VAL A 32 -0.47 -16.19 -7.07
C VAL A 32 -0.77 -14.71 -7.09
N ALA A 33 -1.72 -14.26 -6.28
CA ALA A 33 -1.99 -12.85 -6.12
C ALA A 33 -1.01 -12.26 -5.08
N ILE A 34 -0.13 -11.37 -5.53
CA ILE A 34 0.69 -10.53 -4.65
C ILE A 34 -0.20 -9.41 -4.17
N GLU A 35 -0.28 -9.24 -2.86
CA GLU A 35 -1.13 -8.21 -2.24
C GLU A 35 -0.32 -6.97 -1.86
N ASN A 36 0.88 -7.19 -1.31
CA ASN A 36 1.71 -6.09 -0.86
C ASN A 36 3.20 -6.45 -0.92
N THR A 37 4.06 -5.43 -0.86
CA THR A 37 5.52 -5.61 -0.89
C THR A 37 6.21 -4.75 0.15
N ALA A 38 7.38 -5.20 0.59
CA ALA A 38 8.30 -4.39 1.39
C ALA A 38 9.74 -4.61 0.94
N LEU A 39 10.54 -3.55 0.95
CA LEU A 39 11.96 -3.59 0.60
C LEU A 39 12.79 -3.99 1.83
N ARG A 40 13.70 -4.94 1.65
CA ARG A 40 14.70 -5.31 2.65
C ARG A 40 15.98 -4.47 2.48
N PRO A 41 16.79 -4.33 3.54
CA PRO A 41 18.07 -3.59 3.47
C PRO A 41 19.06 -4.12 2.43
N ASP A 42 18.95 -5.41 2.04
CA ASP A 42 19.78 -6.03 1.01
C ASP A 42 19.27 -5.77 -0.43
N GLY A 43 18.21 -4.98 -0.59
CA GLY A 43 17.58 -4.68 -1.86
C GLY A 43 16.60 -5.75 -2.36
N SER A 44 16.40 -6.85 -1.63
CA SER A 44 15.37 -7.83 -1.97
C SER A 44 13.98 -7.36 -1.53
N LEU A 45 12.96 -7.81 -2.25
CA LEU A 45 11.55 -7.55 -1.94
C LEU A 45 10.99 -8.70 -1.11
N LEU A 46 10.14 -8.38 -0.13
CA LEU A 46 9.21 -9.32 0.47
C LEU A 46 7.85 -9.16 -0.23
N LEU A 47 7.20 -10.27 -0.51
CA LEU A 47 5.91 -10.33 -1.19
C LEU A 47 4.90 -11.01 -0.29
N SER A 48 3.94 -10.26 0.26
CA SER A 48 2.77 -10.83 0.91
C SER A 48 1.77 -11.28 -0.15
N THR A 49 1.14 -12.45 0.04
CA THR A 49 0.33 -13.06 -1.01
C THR A 49 -0.95 -13.68 -0.49
N PHE A 50 -1.93 -13.84 -1.39
CA PHE A 50 -3.11 -14.66 -1.16
C PHE A 50 -2.88 -16.15 -1.51
N ASP A 51 -1.67 -16.64 -1.28
CA ASP A 51 -1.28 -18.02 -1.53
C ASP A 51 -1.02 -18.80 -0.23
N GLN A 52 -2.05 -19.31 0.38
CA GLN A 52 -1.97 -20.18 1.57
C GLN A 52 -1.14 -19.57 2.73
N GLY A 53 -1.21 -18.25 2.90
CA GLY A 53 -0.46 -17.53 3.93
C GLY A 53 1.06 -17.52 3.71
N ARG A 54 1.51 -17.67 2.47
CA ARG A 54 2.92 -17.71 2.11
C ARG A 54 3.49 -16.32 1.89
N LEU A 55 4.65 -16.09 2.49
CA LEU A 55 5.52 -14.94 2.27
C LEU A 55 6.65 -15.37 1.35
N TYR A 56 6.89 -14.60 0.30
CA TYR A 56 8.00 -14.84 -0.63
C TYR A 56 9.03 -13.72 -0.57
N THR A 57 10.22 -13.98 -1.09
CA THR A 57 11.25 -12.96 -1.34
C THR A 57 11.70 -13.02 -2.78
N LEU A 58 12.04 -11.85 -3.36
CA LEU A 58 12.54 -11.70 -4.72
C LEU A 58 13.69 -10.69 -4.72
N ASN A 59 14.84 -11.06 -5.28
CA ASN A 59 15.93 -10.12 -5.46
C ASN A 59 15.93 -9.54 -6.88
N PRO A 60 15.47 -8.29 -7.08
CA PRO A 60 15.35 -7.68 -8.41
C PRO A 60 16.70 -7.39 -9.08
N SER A 61 17.81 -7.44 -8.33
CA SER A 61 19.17 -7.23 -8.88
C SER A 61 19.74 -8.47 -9.56
N VAL A 62 19.10 -9.63 -9.38
CA VAL A 62 19.54 -10.89 -10.00
C VAL A 62 18.83 -11.07 -11.34
N PRO A 63 19.56 -11.21 -12.47
CA PRO A 63 18.94 -11.50 -13.76
C PRO A 63 18.13 -12.81 -13.71
N ASN A 64 16.88 -12.77 -14.21
CA ASN A 64 15.94 -13.89 -14.15
C ASN A 64 15.72 -14.40 -12.71
N ALA A 65 15.63 -13.49 -11.75
CA ALA A 65 15.33 -13.83 -10.36
C ALA A 65 14.02 -14.60 -10.25
N GLU A 66 13.98 -15.58 -9.37
CA GLU A 66 12.76 -16.29 -9.02
C GLU A 66 12.32 -15.91 -7.60
N ALA A 67 11.02 -15.87 -7.35
CA ALA A 67 10.51 -15.67 -6.01
C ALA A 67 10.72 -16.93 -5.19
N GLU A 68 11.38 -16.79 -4.06
CA GLU A 68 11.69 -17.88 -3.13
C GLU A 68 10.71 -17.83 -1.94
N LEU A 69 10.23 -19.01 -1.52
CA LEU A 69 9.39 -19.11 -0.33
C LEU A 69 10.22 -18.82 0.92
N VAL A 70 9.83 -17.80 1.66
CA VAL A 70 10.40 -17.48 2.98
C VAL A 70 9.75 -18.37 4.04
N ALA A 71 8.42 -18.33 4.11
CA ALA A 71 7.65 -19.10 5.09
C ALA A 71 6.14 -19.10 4.75
N ALA A 72 5.41 -20.03 5.37
CA ALA A 72 3.97 -19.95 5.52
C ALA A 72 3.64 -19.53 6.95
N LEU A 73 2.87 -18.45 7.11
CA LEU A 73 2.53 -17.91 8.42
C LEU A 73 1.41 -18.76 9.07
N PRO A 74 1.57 -19.19 10.33
CA PRO A 74 0.70 -20.20 10.93
C PRO A 74 -0.75 -19.71 11.11
N GLY A 75 -1.70 -20.45 10.55
CA GLY A 75 -3.13 -20.15 10.67
C GLY A 75 -3.64 -19.06 9.72
N ALA A 76 -2.83 -18.63 8.75
CA ALA A 76 -3.24 -17.73 7.68
C ALA A 76 -3.40 -18.49 6.35
N THR A 77 -4.33 -18.04 5.52
CA THR A 77 -4.45 -18.44 4.10
C THR A 77 -4.20 -17.27 3.15
N ALA A 78 -4.13 -16.07 3.71
CA ALA A 78 -3.81 -14.82 3.00
C ALA A 78 -2.96 -13.94 3.89
N LEU A 79 -2.04 -13.20 3.27
CA LEU A 79 -1.26 -12.13 3.86
C LEU A 79 -1.61 -10.83 3.14
N CYS A 80 -1.82 -9.76 3.92
CA CYS A 80 -2.14 -8.43 3.40
C CYS A 80 -0.99 -7.46 3.66
N GLY A 81 -1.26 -6.32 4.28
CA GLY A 81 -0.30 -5.26 4.54
C GLY A 81 0.97 -5.75 5.24
N ILE A 82 2.08 -5.16 4.85
CA ILE A 82 3.41 -5.40 5.41
C ILE A 82 4.10 -4.07 5.71
N ALA A 83 4.77 -3.96 6.84
CA ALA A 83 5.49 -2.75 7.24
C ALA A 83 6.83 -3.10 7.92
N ALA A 84 7.90 -2.40 7.56
CA ALA A 84 9.16 -2.48 8.28
C ALA A 84 9.00 -1.82 9.66
N ILE A 85 9.39 -2.54 10.71
CA ILE A 85 9.31 -2.08 12.12
C ILE A 85 10.69 -1.96 12.78
N ASP A 86 11.71 -2.54 12.17
CA ASP A 86 13.12 -2.40 12.53
C ASP A 86 13.98 -2.79 11.32
N THR A 87 15.30 -2.65 11.45
CA THR A 87 16.23 -3.12 10.44
C THR A 87 16.01 -4.60 10.18
N ASN A 88 15.53 -4.94 8.98
CA ASN A 88 15.25 -6.31 8.54
C ASN A 88 14.24 -7.09 9.41
N LYS A 89 13.32 -6.38 10.09
CA LYS A 89 12.17 -6.91 10.83
C LYS A 89 10.88 -6.27 10.34
N PHE A 90 9.88 -7.09 10.08
CA PHE A 90 8.63 -6.67 9.45
C PHE A 90 7.43 -7.14 10.24
N ALA A 91 6.41 -6.28 10.34
CA ALA A 91 5.07 -6.67 10.76
C ALA A 91 4.23 -7.01 9.53
N ILE A 92 3.39 -8.03 9.63
CA ILE A 92 2.56 -8.52 8.51
C ILE A 92 1.16 -8.85 9.04
N ILE A 93 0.13 -8.41 8.31
CA ILE A 93 -1.25 -8.85 8.51
C ILE A 93 -1.44 -10.22 7.86
N GLY A 94 -2.08 -11.15 8.56
CA GLY A 94 -2.54 -12.41 7.97
C GLY A 94 -3.81 -12.90 8.62
N GLY A 95 -4.60 -13.63 7.81
CA GLY A 95 -5.87 -14.19 8.25
C GLY A 95 -6.34 -15.33 7.36
N VAL A 96 -7.45 -15.94 7.71
CA VAL A 96 -8.13 -16.92 6.87
C VAL A 96 -9.10 -16.18 5.97
N ARG A 97 -8.77 -16.11 4.68
CA ARG A 97 -9.53 -15.35 3.67
C ARG A 97 -10.90 -15.93 3.43
N GLY A 98 -11.92 -15.09 3.55
CA GLY A 98 -13.29 -15.34 3.14
C GLY A 98 -13.75 -14.37 2.04
N ASN A 99 -15.06 -14.27 1.86
CA ASN A 99 -15.65 -13.34 0.90
C ASN A 99 -15.82 -11.96 1.56
N TYR A 100 -14.89 -11.03 1.29
CA TYR A 100 -14.82 -9.70 1.91
C TYR A 100 -14.87 -9.72 3.44
N SER A 101 -14.32 -10.76 4.04
CA SER A 101 -14.13 -10.88 5.48
C SER A 101 -13.06 -11.91 5.74
N TYR A 102 -12.27 -11.71 6.76
CA TYR A 102 -11.28 -12.67 7.19
C TYR A 102 -11.60 -13.15 8.60
N THR A 103 -11.20 -14.35 8.91
CA THR A 103 -11.21 -14.88 10.28
C THR A 103 -9.78 -15.10 10.74
N ASN A 104 -9.58 -15.19 12.04
CA ASN A 104 -8.25 -15.37 12.62
C ASN A 104 -7.28 -14.23 12.26
N GLU A 105 -7.81 -13.00 12.16
CA GLU A 105 -7.01 -11.81 11.87
C GLU A 105 -5.89 -11.66 12.89
N THR A 106 -4.66 -11.59 12.39
CA THR A 106 -3.45 -11.73 13.21
C THR A 106 -2.37 -10.79 12.69
N ILE A 107 -1.67 -10.13 13.59
CA ILE A 107 -0.40 -9.45 13.29
C ILE A 107 0.73 -10.41 13.65
N TYR A 108 1.60 -10.63 12.68
CA TYR A 108 2.83 -11.39 12.81
C TYR A 108 4.04 -10.46 12.78
N THR A 109 5.16 -10.91 13.35
CA THR A 109 6.48 -10.37 13.01
C THR A 109 7.31 -11.42 12.31
N VAL A 110 8.11 -10.97 11.35
CA VAL A 110 9.09 -11.75 10.60
C VAL A 110 10.44 -11.05 10.73
N ASP A 111 11.37 -11.66 11.44
CA ASP A 111 12.66 -11.08 11.81
C ASP A 111 13.82 -11.86 11.16
N PHE A 112 14.52 -11.20 10.25
CA PHE A 112 15.67 -11.73 9.54
C PHE A 112 17.01 -11.36 10.21
N GLY A 113 16.99 -10.65 11.35
CA GLY A 113 18.19 -10.12 11.97
C GLY A 113 19.19 -11.17 12.39
N THR A 114 18.74 -12.35 12.81
CA THR A 114 19.60 -13.45 13.24
C THR A 114 19.93 -14.43 12.11
N ASN A 115 19.05 -14.59 11.13
CA ASN A 115 19.23 -15.48 9.99
C ASN A 115 18.53 -14.90 8.75
N PRO A 116 19.27 -14.40 7.75
CA PRO A 116 18.72 -13.76 6.57
C PRO A 116 17.87 -14.67 5.68
N THR A 117 18.06 -15.99 5.74
CA THR A 117 17.36 -16.97 4.90
C THR A 117 16.31 -17.79 5.64
N ASN A 118 16.31 -17.74 6.97
CA ASN A 118 15.35 -18.46 7.81
C ASN A 118 14.95 -17.58 8.99
N PRO A 119 14.02 -16.62 8.78
CA PRO A 119 13.65 -15.64 9.79
C PRO A 119 12.91 -16.27 10.97
N THR A 120 12.94 -15.59 12.10
CA THR A 120 12.06 -15.87 13.22
C THR A 120 10.67 -15.32 12.92
N ILE A 121 9.64 -16.16 13.11
CA ILE A 121 8.23 -15.77 12.92
C ILE A 121 7.52 -15.86 14.26
N GLU A 122 6.87 -14.77 14.64
CA GLU A 122 6.09 -14.69 15.87
C GLU A 122 4.66 -14.26 15.60
N VAL A 123 3.71 -14.85 16.31
CA VAL A 123 2.34 -14.36 16.41
C VAL A 123 2.32 -13.28 17.48
N VAL A 124 2.19 -12.03 17.07
CA VAL A 124 2.20 -10.88 17.97
C VAL A 124 0.84 -10.69 18.63
N SER A 125 -0.21 -10.55 17.82
CA SER A 125 -1.55 -10.25 18.31
C SER A 125 -2.61 -10.87 17.42
N ARG A 126 -3.63 -11.44 18.03
CA ARG A 126 -4.88 -11.82 17.36
C ARG A 126 -5.91 -10.74 17.60
N ILE A 127 -6.63 -10.33 16.57
CA ILE A 127 -7.58 -9.23 16.62
C ILE A 127 -8.99 -9.77 16.30
N PRO A 128 -9.68 -10.39 17.27
CA PRO A 128 -10.95 -11.07 17.04
C PRO A 128 -12.08 -10.12 16.63
N ASP A 129 -11.96 -8.84 16.96
CA ASP A 129 -12.95 -7.81 16.61
C ASP A 129 -12.74 -7.25 15.19
N ALA A 130 -11.65 -7.58 14.52
CA ALA A 130 -11.41 -7.20 13.13
C ALA A 130 -12.25 -8.06 12.18
N ILE A 131 -12.64 -7.46 11.04
CA ILE A 131 -13.44 -8.12 10.00
C ILE A 131 -12.59 -8.33 8.73
N MET A 132 -11.79 -7.34 8.36
CA MET A 132 -10.95 -7.38 7.15
C MET A 132 -9.82 -6.36 7.27
N LEU A 133 -8.75 -6.75 7.97
CA LEU A 133 -7.52 -5.97 8.00
C LEU A 133 -6.87 -5.98 6.61
N ASN A 134 -6.41 -4.82 6.15
CA ASN A 134 -5.81 -4.67 4.83
C ASN A 134 -4.48 -3.92 4.90
N GLY A 135 -4.46 -2.58 4.80
CA GLY A 135 -3.24 -1.78 4.84
C GLY A 135 -2.58 -1.76 6.22
N LEU A 136 -1.25 -1.77 6.23
CA LEU A 136 -0.42 -1.72 7.44
C LEU A 136 0.68 -0.68 7.29
N ALA A 137 0.91 0.12 8.31
CA ALA A 137 2.04 1.04 8.36
C ALA A 137 2.58 1.19 9.79
N ALA A 138 3.90 1.28 9.92
CA ALA A 138 4.56 1.58 11.19
C ALA A 138 4.50 3.07 11.52
N LEU A 139 4.40 3.43 12.80
CA LEU A 139 4.52 4.82 13.23
C LEU A 139 5.98 5.28 13.14
N PRO A 140 6.28 6.38 12.43
CA PRO A 140 7.67 6.83 12.26
C PRO A 140 8.42 7.10 13.58
N ALA A 141 7.70 7.61 14.60
CA ALA A 141 8.30 7.89 15.91
C ALA A 141 8.46 6.63 16.80
N TYR A 142 7.68 5.61 16.54
CA TYR A 142 7.64 4.34 17.30
C TYR A 142 7.44 3.17 16.33
N PRO A 143 8.48 2.75 15.58
CA PRO A 143 8.31 1.76 14.50
C PRO A 143 7.76 0.40 14.96
N HIS A 144 7.96 0.03 16.23
CA HIS A 144 7.36 -1.17 16.84
C HIS A 144 5.83 -1.04 17.03
N VAL A 145 5.24 0.13 16.80
CA VAL A 145 3.79 0.33 16.80
C VAL A 145 3.30 0.46 15.38
N VAL A 146 2.40 -0.44 14.99
CA VAL A 146 1.80 -0.45 13.66
C VAL A 146 0.33 -0.05 13.70
N MET A 147 -0.11 0.59 12.61
CA MET A 147 -1.50 0.96 12.38
C MET A 147 -2.05 0.08 11.26
N ALA A 148 -3.15 -0.61 11.53
CA ALA A 148 -3.81 -1.54 10.62
C ALA A 148 -5.22 -1.05 10.28
N GLY A 149 -5.49 -0.83 9.00
CA GLY A 149 -6.81 -0.42 8.52
C GLY A 149 -7.75 -1.62 8.37
N ASP A 150 -8.95 -1.54 8.95
CA ASP A 150 -10.01 -2.54 8.73
C ASP A 150 -11.00 -2.01 7.70
N ALA A 151 -10.95 -2.60 6.51
CA ALA A 151 -11.73 -2.22 5.35
C ALA A 151 -13.25 -2.37 5.51
N ARG A 152 -13.71 -3.20 6.43
CA ARG A 152 -15.13 -3.50 6.67
C ARG A 152 -15.66 -2.76 7.90
N LEU A 153 -14.86 -2.70 8.96
CA LEU A 153 -15.26 -2.05 10.21
C LEU A 153 -15.16 -0.52 10.12
N GLY A 154 -14.37 0.00 9.18
CA GLY A 154 -14.06 1.43 9.08
C GLY A 154 -13.29 1.94 10.27
N ALA A 155 -12.37 1.15 10.75
CA ALA A 155 -11.55 1.39 11.92
C ALA A 155 -10.06 1.32 11.54
N VAL A 156 -9.25 1.99 12.34
CA VAL A 156 -7.81 1.78 12.36
C VAL A 156 -7.44 1.20 13.72
N PHE A 157 -6.84 0.01 13.69
CA PHE A 157 -6.26 -0.61 14.87
C PHE A 157 -4.84 -0.13 15.07
N ARG A 158 -4.47 0.14 16.30
CA ARG A 158 -3.11 0.38 16.74
C ARG A 158 -2.62 -0.86 17.47
N VAL A 159 -1.50 -1.41 17.03
CA VAL A 159 -0.93 -2.63 17.60
C VAL A 159 0.52 -2.36 17.99
N ASP A 160 0.84 -2.58 19.24
CA ASP A 160 2.21 -2.55 19.75
C ASP A 160 2.83 -3.95 19.59
N THR A 161 3.85 -4.07 18.75
CA THR A 161 4.44 -5.38 18.42
C THR A 161 5.34 -5.94 19.50
N ASP A 162 5.77 -5.13 20.47
CA ASP A 162 6.59 -5.61 21.60
C ASP A 162 5.72 -6.22 22.70
N THR A 163 4.50 -5.68 22.89
CA THR A 163 3.58 -6.11 23.95
C THR A 163 2.44 -6.98 23.47
N GLY A 164 2.13 -6.94 22.15
CA GLY A 164 0.96 -7.59 21.55
C GLY A 164 -0.37 -6.90 21.86
N ILE A 165 -0.35 -5.71 22.47
CA ILE A 165 -1.57 -4.96 22.78
C ILE A 165 -2.12 -4.34 21.50
N ALA A 166 -3.41 -4.65 21.22
CA ALA A 166 -4.17 -4.10 20.10
C ALA A 166 -5.36 -3.30 20.61
N GLU A 167 -5.58 -2.12 20.05
CA GLU A 167 -6.71 -1.25 20.37
C GLU A 167 -7.22 -0.53 19.11
N ILE A 168 -8.48 -0.12 19.10
CA ILE A 168 -8.99 0.76 18.03
C ILE A 168 -8.50 2.18 18.31
N ALA A 169 -7.64 2.69 17.44
CA ALA A 169 -7.15 4.06 17.52
C ALA A 169 -8.26 5.08 17.21
N PHE A 170 -9.01 4.83 16.13
CA PHE A 170 -10.19 5.61 15.76
C PHE A 170 -11.06 4.88 14.73
N LYS A 171 -12.30 5.38 14.55
CA LYS A 171 -13.23 5.01 13.50
C LYS A 171 -13.68 6.25 12.75
N ASP A 172 -13.95 6.10 11.46
CA ASP A 172 -14.47 7.20 10.65
C ASP A 172 -15.33 6.65 9.50
N PRO A 173 -16.48 7.28 9.18
CA PRO A 173 -17.31 6.86 8.04
C PRO A 173 -16.61 6.87 6.70
N LEU A 174 -15.57 7.70 6.50
CA LEU A 174 -14.79 7.71 5.27
C LEU A 174 -13.82 6.53 5.14
N LEU A 175 -13.62 5.77 6.21
CA LEU A 175 -12.87 4.51 6.17
C LEU A 175 -13.74 3.31 5.75
N THR A 176 -15.09 3.42 5.83
CA THR A 176 -16.00 2.34 5.41
C THR A 176 -16.34 2.42 3.93
N ALA A 177 -16.69 1.28 3.34
CA ALA A 177 -17.36 1.24 2.04
C ALA A 177 -18.79 1.80 2.14
N PRO A 178 -19.35 2.40 1.07
CA PRO A 178 -20.78 2.67 0.99
C PRO A 178 -21.61 1.37 1.17
N SER A 179 -22.78 1.47 1.77
CA SER A 179 -23.62 0.30 2.07
C SER A 179 -24.11 -0.47 0.82
N ASN A 180 -24.14 0.20 -0.33
CA ASN A 180 -24.55 -0.35 -1.62
C ASN A 180 -23.37 -0.71 -2.53
N ALA A 181 -22.14 -0.67 -2.04
CA ALA A 181 -20.96 -0.99 -2.84
C ALA A 181 -20.96 -2.46 -3.27
N SER A 182 -20.72 -2.72 -4.56
CA SER A 182 -20.56 -4.07 -5.11
C SER A 182 -19.28 -4.73 -4.61
N THR A 183 -18.21 -3.93 -4.45
CA THR A 183 -16.95 -4.31 -3.85
C THR A 183 -16.83 -3.60 -2.50
N PRO A 184 -17.26 -4.23 -1.39
CA PRO A 184 -17.38 -3.54 -0.12
C PRO A 184 -16.04 -3.48 0.64
N ILE A 185 -15.01 -2.97 -0.01
CA ILE A 185 -13.67 -2.71 0.53
C ILE A 185 -13.57 -1.22 0.83
N GLY A 186 -13.50 -0.86 2.08
CA GLY A 186 -13.28 0.51 2.55
C GLY A 186 -11.79 0.88 2.50
N VAL A 187 -11.23 1.29 3.65
CA VAL A 187 -9.80 1.59 3.77
C VAL A 187 -8.97 0.39 3.31
N ASN A 188 -8.07 0.65 2.35
CA ASN A 188 -7.23 -0.36 1.71
C ASN A 188 -5.76 -0.06 2.01
N GLY A 189 -5.01 0.58 1.11
CA GLY A 189 -3.64 1.00 1.38
C GLY A 189 -3.56 1.99 2.55
N LEU A 190 -2.46 1.94 3.30
CA LEU A 190 -2.21 2.80 4.45
C LEU A 190 -0.72 3.12 4.57
N LYS A 191 -0.37 4.41 4.63
CA LYS A 191 1.02 4.89 4.78
C LYS A 191 1.09 6.07 5.75
N MET A 192 2.24 6.23 6.42
CA MET A 192 2.51 7.33 7.34
C MET A 192 3.57 8.25 6.76
N ALA A 193 3.26 9.54 6.67
CA ALA A 193 4.20 10.55 6.20
C ALA A 193 3.79 11.93 6.74
N GLY A 194 4.77 12.83 7.06
CA GLY A 194 4.57 14.23 7.43
C GLY A 194 3.56 14.54 8.52
N GLY A 195 3.35 13.64 9.46
CA GLY A 195 2.33 13.81 10.50
C GLY A 195 0.92 13.46 10.05
N TYR A 196 0.79 12.80 8.90
CA TYR A 196 -0.47 12.29 8.39
C TYR A 196 -0.46 10.77 8.24
N MET A 197 -1.62 10.18 8.40
CA MET A 197 -1.94 8.87 7.88
C MET A 197 -2.65 9.06 6.53
N TYR A 198 -2.03 8.59 5.46
CA TYR A 198 -2.61 8.55 4.12
C TYR A 198 -3.31 7.20 3.92
N PHE A 199 -4.40 7.19 3.16
CA PHE A 199 -5.11 5.96 2.84
C PHE A 199 -5.86 6.06 1.52
N THR A 200 -6.08 4.92 0.90
CA THR A 200 -7.07 4.73 -0.16
C THR A 200 -8.34 4.13 0.43
N ASN A 201 -9.48 4.40 -0.19
CA ASN A 201 -10.71 3.67 0.04
C ASN A 201 -11.21 3.16 -1.30
N THR A 202 -11.13 1.86 -1.51
CA THR A 202 -11.45 1.21 -2.79
C THR A 202 -12.88 1.48 -3.22
N ALA A 203 -13.86 1.24 -2.35
CA ALA A 203 -15.27 1.39 -2.68
C ALA A 203 -15.76 2.83 -2.81
N ARG A 204 -15.02 3.79 -2.22
CA ARG A 204 -15.29 5.23 -2.37
C ARG A 204 -14.48 5.86 -3.48
N GLU A 205 -13.52 5.13 -4.03
CA GLU A 205 -12.65 5.62 -5.09
C GLU A 205 -11.92 6.91 -4.68
N ILE A 206 -11.45 6.98 -3.42
CA ILE A 206 -10.75 8.16 -2.88
C ILE A 206 -9.35 7.83 -2.41
N PHE A 207 -8.46 8.81 -2.57
CA PHE A 207 -7.19 8.94 -1.88
C PHE A 207 -7.30 10.09 -0.89
N ALA A 208 -6.99 9.84 0.36
CA ALA A 208 -7.24 10.76 1.45
C ALA A 208 -6.12 10.71 2.50
N ARG A 209 -6.12 11.71 3.38
CA ARG A 209 -5.24 11.75 4.55
C ARG A 209 -5.97 12.23 5.78
N VAL A 210 -5.44 11.88 6.94
CA VAL A 210 -5.89 12.38 8.24
C VAL A 210 -4.70 12.78 9.10
N PRO A 211 -4.70 13.94 9.75
CA PRO A 211 -3.62 14.32 10.65
C PRO A 211 -3.63 13.43 11.90
N ILE A 212 -2.44 12.97 12.29
CA ILE A 212 -2.24 12.13 13.48
C ILE A 212 -1.12 12.71 14.34
N ASP A 213 -1.17 12.42 15.64
CA ASP A 213 -0.04 12.65 16.53
C ASP A 213 1.02 11.53 16.43
N GLY A 214 2.16 11.70 17.12
CA GLY A 214 3.23 10.70 17.12
C GLY A 214 2.83 9.34 17.70
N PHE A 215 1.66 9.22 18.33
CA PHE A 215 1.11 7.98 18.87
C PHE A 215 0.04 7.34 17.96
N GLY A 216 -0.21 7.94 16.79
CA GLY A 216 -1.22 7.46 15.83
C GLY A 216 -2.65 7.88 16.15
N ARG A 217 -2.87 8.82 17.06
CA ARG A 217 -4.20 9.34 17.38
C ARG A 217 -4.63 10.39 16.36
N LYS A 218 -5.86 10.29 15.88
CA LYS A 218 -6.48 11.27 14.99
C LYS A 218 -6.53 12.64 15.70
N THR A 219 -5.99 13.69 15.04
CA THR A 219 -5.92 15.04 15.58
C THR A 219 -6.72 16.08 14.79
N GLY A 220 -7.30 15.68 13.66
CA GLY A 220 -8.13 16.55 12.81
C GLY A 220 -9.06 15.73 11.90
N GLU A 221 -9.79 16.41 11.02
CA GLU A 221 -10.70 15.76 10.10
C GLU A 221 -9.95 15.10 8.93
N ILE A 222 -10.59 14.10 8.30
CA ILE A 222 -10.11 13.48 7.07
C ILE A 222 -10.23 14.49 5.92
N GLU A 223 -9.16 14.61 5.17
CA GLU A 223 -9.08 15.42 3.95
C GLU A 223 -8.99 14.48 2.74
N VAL A 224 -9.95 14.59 1.83
CA VAL A 224 -9.91 13.89 0.54
C VAL A 224 -8.98 14.68 -0.39
N ILE A 225 -7.88 14.06 -0.79
CA ILE A 225 -6.89 14.64 -1.71
C ILE A 225 -7.39 14.52 -3.14
N ALA A 226 -7.86 13.32 -3.51
CA ALA A 226 -8.35 13.03 -4.84
C ALA A 226 -9.49 12.01 -4.80
N ALA A 227 -10.42 12.14 -5.74
CA ALA A 227 -11.39 11.10 -6.07
C ALA A 227 -11.11 10.64 -7.50
N LEU A 228 -11.30 9.36 -7.78
CA LEU A 228 -11.07 8.81 -9.11
C LEU A 228 -11.98 9.51 -10.13
N ASN A 229 -11.39 10.07 -11.17
CA ASN A 229 -12.09 10.90 -12.14
C ASN A 229 -12.28 10.21 -13.50
N ASN A 230 -11.79 8.99 -13.66
CA ASN A 230 -11.89 8.22 -14.89
C ASN A 230 -12.72 6.94 -14.64
N ALA A 231 -13.93 6.90 -15.23
CA ALA A 231 -14.83 5.74 -15.09
C ALA A 231 -14.35 4.47 -15.81
N GLU A 232 -13.30 4.56 -16.63
CA GLU A 232 -12.68 3.41 -17.31
C GLU A 232 -11.57 2.77 -16.48
N LEU A 233 -11.15 3.41 -15.39
CA LEU A 233 -10.12 2.93 -14.50
C LEU A 233 -10.76 2.51 -13.18
N TYR A 234 -10.52 1.28 -12.79
CA TYR A 234 -11.10 0.67 -11.61
C TYR A 234 -10.26 1.00 -10.39
N ASN A 235 -10.88 1.38 -9.30
CA ASN A 235 -10.47 1.42 -7.89
C ASN A 235 -8.98 1.70 -7.62
N TRP A 236 -8.69 2.36 -6.55
CA TRP A 236 -7.34 2.43 -6.00
C TRP A 236 -7.13 1.35 -4.94
N ASP A 237 -5.95 0.73 -5.00
CA ASP A 237 -5.49 -0.27 -4.05
C ASP A 237 -4.44 0.35 -3.11
N ASP A 238 -3.26 -0.24 -2.95
CA ASP A 238 -2.23 0.36 -2.11
C ASP A 238 -1.40 1.40 -2.90
N PHE A 239 -0.47 2.08 -2.24
CA PHE A 239 0.25 3.23 -2.81
C PHE A 239 1.55 3.51 -2.05
N VAL A 240 2.38 4.38 -2.62
CA VAL A 240 3.49 5.03 -1.94
C VAL A 240 3.33 6.54 -1.97
N VAL A 241 3.77 7.23 -0.90
CA VAL A 241 3.80 8.69 -0.82
C VAL A 241 5.25 9.14 -0.79
N LEU A 242 5.61 10.07 -1.67
CA LEU A 242 6.88 10.76 -1.71
C LEU A 242 6.64 12.24 -1.37
N GLU A 243 6.68 12.56 -0.07
CA GLU A 243 6.33 13.90 0.42
C GLU A 243 7.25 14.99 -0.11
N ASP A 244 8.54 14.73 -0.19
CA ASP A 244 9.55 15.66 -0.71
C ASP A 244 9.32 16.02 -2.19
N LEU A 245 8.59 15.18 -2.94
CA LEU A 245 8.16 15.41 -4.30
C LEU A 245 6.69 15.87 -4.41
N ASN A 246 5.98 15.97 -3.29
CA ASN A 246 4.54 16.30 -3.23
C ASN A 246 3.67 15.39 -4.09
N VAL A 247 3.95 14.09 -4.12
CA VAL A 247 3.30 13.12 -5.00
C VAL A 247 3.08 11.77 -4.32
N ALA A 248 2.05 11.06 -4.75
CA ALA A 248 1.81 9.65 -4.46
C ALA A 248 1.68 8.85 -5.76
N TYR A 249 2.03 7.57 -5.70
CA TYR A 249 1.81 6.62 -6.79
C TYR A 249 0.87 5.54 -6.29
N LEU A 250 -0.28 5.42 -6.95
CA LEU A 250 -1.37 4.54 -6.55
C LEU A 250 -1.51 3.39 -7.54
N ALA A 251 -1.58 2.17 -7.03
CA ALA A 251 -1.89 1.00 -7.83
C ALA A 251 -3.38 0.97 -8.19
N GLN A 252 -3.66 0.59 -9.43
CA GLN A 252 -5.00 0.31 -9.93
C GLN A 252 -5.02 -1.15 -10.40
N PRO A 253 -5.82 -2.02 -9.76
CA PRO A 253 -5.82 -3.47 -10.00
C PRO A 253 -6.01 -3.87 -11.47
N ASP A 254 -6.67 -3.05 -12.26
CA ASP A 254 -6.91 -3.31 -13.67
C ASP A 254 -5.83 -2.70 -14.60
N ASN A 255 -4.56 -2.83 -14.21
CA ASN A 255 -3.37 -2.59 -15.02
C ASN A 255 -2.87 -1.14 -15.15
N ALA A 256 -3.02 -0.32 -14.15
CA ALA A 256 -2.46 1.02 -14.20
C ALA A 256 -1.75 1.45 -12.90
N VAL A 257 -0.82 2.39 -13.04
CA VAL A 257 -0.30 3.18 -11.92
C VAL A 257 -0.65 4.63 -12.16
N ALA A 258 -1.36 5.21 -11.19
CA ALA A 258 -1.67 6.62 -11.17
C ALA A 258 -0.64 7.39 -10.36
N GLN A 259 -0.11 8.48 -10.91
CA GLN A 259 0.58 9.51 -10.16
C GLN A 259 -0.46 10.54 -9.70
N VAL A 260 -0.52 10.80 -8.42
CA VAL A 260 -1.43 11.77 -7.82
C VAL A 260 -0.62 12.76 -7.01
N SER A 261 -0.68 14.06 -7.38
CA SER A 261 -0.07 15.10 -6.55
C SER A 261 -0.88 15.31 -5.28
N LEU A 262 -0.24 15.79 -4.20
CA LEU A 262 -0.95 16.00 -2.93
C LEU A 262 -1.92 17.20 -2.97
N ASP A 263 -2.05 17.90 -4.09
CA ASP A 263 -3.09 18.87 -4.42
C ASP A 263 -4.19 18.31 -5.36
N GLY A 264 -4.16 17.00 -5.66
CA GLY A 264 -5.23 16.24 -6.28
C GLY A 264 -5.15 16.08 -7.81
N VAL A 265 -4.08 16.52 -8.47
CA VAL A 265 -3.90 16.29 -9.92
C VAL A 265 -3.52 14.84 -10.17
N GLN A 266 -4.20 14.19 -11.12
CA GLN A 266 -4.06 12.77 -11.42
C GLN A 266 -3.56 12.55 -12.84
N ASN A 267 -2.56 11.68 -13.00
CA ASN A 267 -2.03 11.25 -14.30
C ASN A 267 -1.79 9.75 -14.28
N ILE A 268 -2.18 9.03 -15.33
CA ILE A 268 -1.77 7.64 -15.52
C ILE A 268 -0.37 7.63 -16.10
N ILE A 269 0.55 6.98 -15.43
CA ILE A 269 1.98 6.92 -15.81
C ILE A 269 2.40 5.55 -16.33
N VAL A 270 1.65 4.50 -16.00
CA VAL A 270 1.86 3.13 -16.46
C VAL A 270 0.51 2.51 -16.75
N GLY A 271 0.38 1.76 -17.85
CA GLY A 271 -0.83 1.02 -18.19
C GLY A 271 -2.00 1.91 -18.65
N GLY A 272 -3.21 1.49 -18.35
CA GLY A 272 -4.43 2.21 -18.73
C GLY A 272 -4.86 2.01 -20.18
N GLY A 273 -4.29 1.03 -20.90
CA GLY A 273 -4.68 0.61 -22.24
C GLY A 273 -5.29 -0.80 -22.27
N ASP A 274 -5.57 -1.30 -23.49
CA ASP A 274 -6.18 -2.63 -23.71
C ASP A 274 -5.28 -3.82 -23.33
N ASP A 275 -4.13 -3.58 -22.74
CA ASP A 275 -3.17 -4.62 -22.36
C ASP A 275 -3.54 -5.18 -20.99
N HIS A 276 -4.15 -6.36 -20.98
CA HIS A 276 -4.74 -7.05 -19.82
C HIS A 276 -3.72 -7.61 -18.81
N THR A 277 -2.63 -6.92 -18.54
CA THR A 277 -1.73 -7.26 -17.44
C THR A 277 -2.32 -6.74 -16.13
N THR A 278 -2.83 -7.63 -15.31
CA THR A 278 -3.31 -7.31 -13.97
C THR A 278 -2.15 -6.84 -13.10
N LEU A 279 -2.08 -5.56 -12.81
CA LEU A 279 -1.21 -5.01 -11.78
C LEU A 279 -1.97 -5.11 -10.45
N ALA A 280 -1.95 -6.30 -9.83
CA ALA A 280 -2.35 -6.45 -8.45
C ALA A 280 -1.13 -6.16 -7.58
N GLY A 281 -1.28 -5.23 -6.65
CA GLY A 281 -0.27 -4.97 -5.63
C GLY A 281 0.62 -3.77 -5.92
N VAL A 282 1.09 -3.27 -4.87
CA VAL A 282 1.74 -2.04 -4.64
C VAL A 282 3.19 -2.08 -4.84
N PHE A 283 3.67 -0.92 -5.16
CA PHE A 283 5.07 -0.65 -5.34
C PHE A 283 5.58 0.19 -4.18
N GLU A 284 6.59 -0.29 -3.49
CA GLU A 284 7.54 0.59 -2.84
C GLU A 284 8.49 1.07 -3.94
N ILE A 285 8.38 2.34 -4.31
CA ILE A 285 9.31 2.94 -5.28
C ILE A 285 10.54 3.38 -4.49
N GLY A 286 11.57 2.55 -4.46
CA GLY A 286 12.90 2.97 -4.01
C GLY A 286 13.49 3.95 -5.02
N ARG A 287 14.10 5.05 -4.55
CA ARG A 287 14.93 5.90 -5.41
C ARG A 287 16.12 5.08 -5.90
N VAL A 288 16.36 5.08 -7.22
CA VAL A 288 17.53 4.45 -7.84
C VAL A 288 18.84 5.06 -7.32
N ASP A 289 18.79 6.28 -6.79
CA ASP A 289 19.96 7.00 -6.26
C ASP A 289 20.49 6.38 -4.93
N ASP A 290 19.70 5.57 -4.23
CA ASP A 290 20.12 4.88 -3.01
C ASP A 290 20.80 3.52 -3.28
N LEU A 291 20.83 3.05 -4.52
CA LEU A 291 21.47 1.80 -4.93
C LEU A 291 22.95 1.95 -5.34
N SER A 292 23.52 3.15 -5.22
CA SER A 292 24.90 3.46 -5.62
C SER A 292 25.82 3.85 -4.45
N ALA A 293 25.62 3.27 -3.26
CA ALA A 293 26.55 3.46 -2.13
C ALA A 293 27.20 2.14 -1.73
#